data_b39399189d3f1f665bae557ca5ad4ed6
#
_entry.id   b39399189d3f1f665bae557ca5ad4ed6
#
_cell.length_a   1.000
_cell.length_b   1.000
_cell.length_c   1.000
_cell.angle_alpha   90.00
_cell.angle_beta   90.00
_cell.angle_gamma   90.00
#
_symmetry.space_group_name_H-M   'P 1'
#
loop_
_entity.id
_entity.type
_entity.pdbx_description
1 polymer ?
#
loop_
_entity_poly.entity_id
_entity_poly.type
_entity_poly.pdbx_seq_one_letter_code
_entity_poly.pdbx_strand_id
1 'polypeptide(L)'
;MKLRNILGIAAASTLLLTSCGGNSNSDTIRNLGDYKNVTEADSLIYYFGQLRAVDYWQYAAQDTVLKSRESRDQYLKGLRAGLDAATDNDAYNQGLFVGIQLAMNMKEFQEGYDCKFDKKILINAIEDGLINDSIINAGEANSRFREILNTLNTKKEEVDREKAVAALATEASANKWVKITDNLYAAPQALSSAGKKMEVGDVTSAEIEIATLEGRVIDIRPTDTFHVGNSYPGPVTDAVLTMREDEKRTFYTTAPAVMGRYYERYNLKPTQILKLTIKLGAAGAAAPEQPAQAEE
;
A
#
# COMPACT_ATOMS: atom_id res chain seq x y z
N MET A 1 2.82 0.46 -37.57
CA MET A 1 1.74 -0.08 -36.72
C MET A 1 0.42 0.16 -37.44
N LYS A 2 -0.37 -0.87 -37.81
CA LYS A 2 -1.53 -0.73 -38.69
C LYS A 2 -2.72 -0.13 -37.91
N LEU A 3 -3.21 0.99 -38.38
CA LEU A 3 -4.41 1.74 -37.91
C LEU A 3 -5.73 0.96 -38.15
N ARG A 4 -5.91 -0.19 -37.53
CA ARG A 4 -7.04 -1.06 -37.89
C ARG A 4 -8.11 -1.30 -36.81
N ASN A 5 -8.02 -0.68 -35.63
CA ASN A 5 -8.97 -0.94 -34.53
C ASN A 5 -9.60 0.33 -33.91
N ILE A 6 -9.81 1.40 -34.68
CA ILE A 6 -10.45 2.63 -34.16
C ILE A 6 -11.88 2.84 -34.71
N LEU A 7 -12.44 1.88 -35.42
CA LEU A 7 -13.81 2.00 -35.93
C LEU A 7 -14.73 0.99 -35.23
N GLY A 8 -15.28 1.40 -34.11
CA GLY A 8 -16.32 0.61 -33.47
C GLY A 8 -16.72 1.08 -32.10
N ILE A 9 -17.18 2.31 -31.94
CA ILE A 9 -18.15 2.71 -30.91
C ILE A 9 -18.74 4.04 -31.38
N ALA A 10 -19.76 3.97 -32.22
CA ALA A 10 -20.72 5.05 -32.43
C ALA A 10 -21.99 4.64 -31.71
N ALA A 11 -22.11 4.99 -30.45
CA ALA A 11 -23.39 4.97 -29.73
C ALA A 11 -23.63 6.38 -29.20
N ALA A 12 -24.55 7.06 -29.83
CA ALA A 12 -25.03 8.39 -29.48
C ALA A 12 -25.60 8.39 -28.06
N SER A 13 -24.98 9.15 -27.16
CA SER A 13 -25.59 9.55 -25.91
C SER A 13 -25.56 11.09 -25.87
N THR A 14 -26.65 11.69 -26.29
CA THR A 14 -26.96 13.10 -26.04
C THR A 14 -27.15 13.31 -24.55
N LEU A 15 -26.09 13.69 -23.84
CA LEU A 15 -26.17 14.18 -22.47
C LEU A 15 -26.19 15.69 -22.50
N LEU A 16 -27.37 16.24 -22.23
CA LEU A 16 -27.59 17.66 -21.90
C LEU A 16 -26.86 17.96 -20.60
N LEU A 17 -25.71 18.62 -20.68
CA LEU A 17 -25.03 19.21 -19.54
C LEU A 17 -25.72 20.51 -19.16
N THR A 18 -26.62 20.48 -18.18
CA THR A 18 -27.07 21.68 -17.49
C THR A 18 -25.97 22.17 -16.57
N SER A 19 -25.36 23.27 -16.95
CA SER A 19 -24.38 24.03 -16.18
C SER A 19 -25.05 24.66 -14.97
N CYS A 20 -24.64 24.27 -13.75
CA CYS A 20 -24.88 25.06 -12.54
C CYS A 20 -23.72 26.02 -12.32
N GLY A 21 -24.05 27.32 -12.25
CA GLY A 21 -23.12 28.42 -12.21
C GLY A 21 -22.31 28.57 -10.92
N GLY A 22 -21.13 29.10 -11.08
CA GLY A 22 -20.25 29.65 -10.04
C GLY A 22 -19.20 30.52 -10.70
N ASN A 23 -19.22 31.80 -10.39
CA ASN A 23 -18.39 32.89 -10.92
C ASN A 23 -16.89 32.63 -10.73
N SER A 24 -16.12 32.49 -11.80
CA SER A 24 -14.73 32.93 -11.86
C SER A 24 -14.25 33.04 -13.32
N ASN A 25 -13.57 34.10 -13.62
CA ASN A 25 -13.07 34.53 -14.92
C ASN A 25 -12.31 33.44 -15.69
N SER A 26 -12.65 33.28 -16.96
CA SER A 26 -12.01 32.49 -18.04
C SER A 26 -12.60 31.10 -18.39
N ASP A 27 -13.80 30.76 -17.98
CA ASP A 27 -14.42 29.49 -18.37
C ASP A 27 -15.23 29.62 -19.68
N THR A 28 -14.69 30.28 -20.69
CA THR A 28 -15.27 30.23 -22.04
C THR A 28 -14.97 28.86 -22.63
N ILE A 29 -15.99 28.00 -22.71
CA ILE A 29 -15.93 26.75 -23.49
C ILE A 29 -15.65 27.17 -24.93
N ARG A 30 -14.46 26.80 -25.43
CA ARG A 30 -14.08 27.07 -26.82
C ARG A 30 -14.71 26.01 -27.72
N ASN A 31 -15.44 26.50 -28.72
CA ASN A 31 -15.98 25.64 -29.78
C ASN A 31 -15.08 25.68 -31.00
N LEU A 32 -15.19 24.70 -31.89
CA LEU A 32 -14.43 24.68 -33.13
C LEU A 32 -14.64 25.94 -33.95
N GLY A 33 -15.84 26.53 -33.93
CA GLY A 33 -16.20 27.80 -34.62
C GLY A 33 -15.49 29.04 -34.07
N ASP A 34 -14.86 28.99 -32.91
CA ASP A 34 -14.10 30.10 -32.32
C ASP A 34 -12.70 30.24 -32.95
N TYR A 35 -12.27 29.23 -33.72
CA TYR A 35 -10.99 29.23 -34.41
C TYR A 35 -11.17 29.73 -35.87
N LYS A 36 -10.21 30.52 -36.32
CA LYS A 36 -10.21 31.05 -37.71
C LYS A 36 -9.49 30.05 -38.63
N ASN A 37 -10.02 29.92 -39.86
CA ASN A 37 -9.41 29.10 -40.93
C ASN A 37 -9.21 27.61 -40.55
N VAL A 38 -10.19 27.04 -39.89
CA VAL A 38 -10.15 25.63 -39.46
C VAL A 38 -10.15 24.73 -40.69
N THR A 39 -9.15 23.84 -40.73
CA THR A 39 -9.05 22.78 -41.74
C THR A 39 -9.80 21.50 -41.28
N GLU A 40 -9.94 20.51 -42.18
CA GLU A 40 -10.47 19.21 -41.83
C GLU A 40 -9.57 18.49 -40.79
N ALA A 41 -8.25 18.68 -40.91
CA ALA A 41 -7.29 18.12 -39.95
C ALA A 41 -7.46 18.76 -38.57
N ASP A 42 -7.66 20.07 -38.50
CA ASP A 42 -7.94 20.76 -37.22
C ASP A 42 -9.24 20.29 -36.60
N SER A 43 -10.26 20.04 -37.43
CA SER A 43 -11.52 19.48 -36.96
C SER A 43 -11.34 18.07 -36.39
N LEU A 44 -10.57 17.23 -37.06
CA LEU A 44 -10.25 15.86 -36.59
C LEU A 44 -9.55 15.90 -35.23
N ILE A 45 -8.51 16.72 -35.10
CA ILE A 45 -7.75 16.85 -33.84
C ILE A 45 -8.59 17.46 -32.73
N TYR A 46 -9.45 18.41 -33.02
CA TYR A 46 -10.39 18.98 -32.04
C TYR A 46 -11.33 17.89 -31.45
N TYR A 47 -11.99 17.12 -32.31
CA TYR A 47 -12.88 16.05 -31.86
C TYR A 47 -12.13 14.89 -31.19
N PHE A 48 -10.92 14.57 -31.66
CA PHE A 48 -10.05 13.64 -30.97
C PHE A 48 -9.72 14.10 -29.53
N GLY A 49 -9.40 15.40 -29.37
CA GLY A 49 -9.18 16.01 -28.05
C GLY A 49 -10.40 15.91 -27.13
N GLN A 50 -11.60 16.16 -27.68
CA GLN A 50 -12.84 16.01 -26.91
C GLN A 50 -13.08 14.57 -26.45
N LEU A 51 -12.85 13.57 -27.33
CA LEU A 51 -12.94 12.16 -26.94
C LEU A 51 -11.95 11.81 -25.82
N ARG A 52 -10.71 12.28 -25.91
CA ARG A 52 -9.72 12.10 -24.84
C ARG A 52 -10.14 12.79 -23.54
N ALA A 53 -10.75 13.96 -23.61
CA ALA A 53 -11.27 14.65 -22.43
C ALA A 53 -12.35 13.83 -21.71
N VAL A 54 -13.22 13.13 -22.44
CA VAL A 54 -14.22 12.22 -21.86
C VAL A 54 -13.54 11.06 -21.15
N ASP A 55 -12.56 10.40 -21.79
CA ASP A 55 -11.79 9.31 -21.18
C ASP A 55 -11.10 9.77 -19.89
N TYR A 56 -10.42 10.94 -19.95
CA TYR A 56 -9.71 11.49 -18.79
C TYR A 56 -10.67 11.92 -17.67
N TRP A 57 -11.85 12.42 -18.02
CA TRP A 57 -12.86 12.78 -17.02
C TRP A 57 -13.42 11.55 -16.30
N GLN A 58 -13.70 10.48 -17.03
CA GLN A 58 -14.13 9.21 -16.42
C GLN A 58 -13.04 8.62 -15.52
N TYR A 59 -11.79 8.71 -15.95
CA TYR A 59 -10.66 8.30 -15.13
C TYR A 59 -10.50 9.18 -13.89
N ALA A 60 -10.59 10.52 -14.06
CA ALA A 60 -10.47 11.48 -12.97
C ALA A 60 -11.54 11.32 -11.88
N ALA A 61 -12.72 10.82 -12.24
CA ALA A 61 -13.79 10.55 -11.28
C ALA A 61 -13.43 9.39 -10.32
N GLN A 62 -12.55 8.48 -10.77
CA GLN A 62 -12.08 7.32 -9.99
C GLN A 62 -10.71 7.55 -9.34
N ASP A 63 -9.90 8.44 -9.89
CA ASP A 63 -8.54 8.72 -9.45
C ASP A 63 -8.49 9.81 -8.38
N THR A 64 -7.78 9.52 -7.28
CA THR A 64 -7.58 10.48 -6.19
C THR A 64 -6.72 11.68 -6.60
N VAL A 65 -5.83 11.51 -7.57
CA VAL A 65 -4.90 12.55 -8.03
C VAL A 65 -5.61 13.67 -8.80
N LEU A 66 -6.66 13.37 -9.59
CA LEU A 66 -7.36 14.34 -10.44
C LEU A 66 -8.66 14.88 -9.81
N LYS A 67 -8.93 14.62 -8.54
CA LYS A 67 -10.17 15.06 -7.86
C LYS A 67 -10.32 16.57 -7.77
N SER A 68 -9.25 17.30 -7.48
CA SER A 68 -9.30 18.74 -7.30
C SER A 68 -9.14 19.49 -8.62
N ARG A 69 -9.67 20.73 -8.70
CA ARG A 69 -9.44 21.63 -9.85
C ARG A 69 -7.94 21.92 -10.01
N GLU A 70 -7.25 22.19 -8.91
CA GLU A 70 -5.82 22.45 -8.91
C GLU A 70 -5.01 21.27 -9.50
N SER A 71 -5.34 20.05 -9.12
CA SER A 71 -4.69 18.85 -9.66
C SER A 71 -4.93 18.71 -11.17
N ARG A 72 -6.14 18.99 -11.64
CA ARG A 72 -6.45 18.99 -13.08
C ARG A 72 -5.69 20.08 -13.85
N ASP A 73 -5.52 21.27 -13.25
CA ASP A 73 -4.72 22.34 -13.84
C ASP A 73 -3.23 21.95 -13.95
N GLN A 74 -2.68 21.27 -12.94
CA GLN A 74 -1.33 20.72 -12.99
C GLN A 74 -1.19 19.61 -14.04
N TYR A 75 -2.20 18.74 -14.14
CA TYR A 75 -2.25 17.72 -15.19
C TYR A 75 -2.23 18.34 -16.59
N LEU A 76 -3.04 19.35 -16.85
CA LEU A 76 -3.06 20.08 -18.12
C LEU A 76 -1.74 20.78 -18.43
N LYS A 77 -1.06 21.32 -17.41
CA LYS A 77 0.31 21.86 -17.59
C LYS A 77 1.30 20.78 -18.01
N GLY A 78 1.26 19.61 -17.37
CA GLY A 78 2.09 18.47 -17.74
C GLY A 78 1.80 17.97 -19.15
N LEU A 79 0.51 17.88 -19.52
CA LEU A 79 0.09 17.47 -20.86
C LEU A 79 0.64 18.44 -21.95
N ARG A 80 0.51 19.74 -21.73
CA ARG A 80 1.08 20.75 -22.64
C ARG A 80 2.58 20.62 -22.76
N ALA A 81 3.29 20.54 -21.63
CA ALA A 81 4.74 20.37 -21.63
C ALA A 81 5.19 19.10 -22.38
N GLY A 82 4.44 18.02 -22.27
CA GLY A 82 4.70 16.78 -23.02
C GLY A 82 4.48 16.94 -24.52
N LEU A 83 3.40 17.60 -24.92
CA LEU A 83 3.14 17.89 -26.35
C LEU A 83 4.19 18.84 -26.96
N ASP A 84 4.60 19.88 -26.22
CA ASP A 84 5.60 20.84 -26.66
C ASP A 84 7.02 20.24 -26.70
N ALA A 85 7.30 19.27 -25.84
CA ALA A 85 8.60 18.59 -25.79
C ALA A 85 8.76 17.49 -26.85
N ALA A 86 7.66 17.00 -27.44
CA ALA A 86 7.71 16.00 -28.49
C ALA A 86 8.38 16.56 -29.76
N THR A 87 9.21 15.74 -30.39
CA THR A 87 9.94 16.08 -31.64
C THR A 87 9.71 15.00 -32.69
N ASP A 88 10.23 15.22 -33.90
CA ASP A 88 10.23 14.21 -34.97
C ASP A 88 11.26 13.07 -34.73
N ASN A 89 12.02 13.13 -33.63
CA ASN A 89 13.00 12.11 -33.27
C ASN A 89 12.40 11.09 -32.30
N ASP A 90 12.09 9.90 -32.80
CA ASP A 90 11.47 8.82 -32.05
C ASP A 90 12.31 8.38 -30.85
N ALA A 91 13.64 8.34 -30.99
CA ALA A 91 14.55 7.95 -29.90
C ALA A 91 14.52 8.97 -28.74
N TYR A 92 14.46 10.28 -29.09
CA TYR A 92 14.33 11.34 -28.09
C TYR A 92 12.98 11.24 -27.34
N ASN A 93 11.90 11.07 -28.08
CA ASN A 93 10.55 10.95 -27.48
C ASN A 93 10.45 9.72 -26.58
N GLN A 94 11.04 8.61 -26.97
CA GLN A 94 11.11 7.40 -26.14
C GLN A 94 11.94 7.64 -24.87
N GLY A 95 13.09 8.29 -25.01
CA GLY A 95 13.94 8.66 -23.87
C GLY A 95 13.22 9.60 -22.88
N LEU A 96 12.48 10.59 -23.38
CA LEU A 96 11.68 11.48 -22.56
C LEU A 96 10.62 10.73 -21.75
N PHE A 97 9.89 9.81 -22.38
CA PHE A 97 8.89 8.99 -21.72
C PHE A 97 9.50 8.09 -20.63
N VAL A 98 10.60 7.41 -20.94
CA VAL A 98 11.33 6.57 -19.97
C VAL A 98 11.86 7.42 -18.81
N GLY A 99 12.41 8.60 -19.09
CA GLY A 99 12.92 9.52 -18.08
C GLY A 99 11.85 9.97 -17.08
N ILE A 100 10.63 10.23 -17.55
CA ILE A 100 9.49 10.56 -16.67
C ILE A 100 9.14 9.37 -15.78
N GLN A 101 9.05 8.15 -16.34
CA GLN A 101 8.76 6.95 -15.56
C GLN A 101 9.83 6.69 -14.48
N LEU A 102 11.11 6.82 -14.84
CA LEU A 102 12.20 6.67 -13.88
C LEU A 102 12.13 7.69 -12.75
N ALA A 103 11.78 8.95 -13.07
CA ALA A 103 11.60 9.98 -12.05
C ALA A 103 10.45 9.67 -11.08
N MET A 104 9.36 9.09 -11.58
CA MET A 104 8.25 8.63 -10.74
C MET A 104 8.67 7.47 -9.83
N ASN A 105 9.33 6.45 -10.39
CA ASN A 105 9.84 5.32 -9.63
C ASN A 105 10.83 5.77 -8.54
N MET A 106 11.75 6.70 -8.87
CA MET A 106 12.66 7.27 -7.88
C MET A 106 11.92 7.96 -6.74
N LYS A 107 10.84 8.69 -7.04
CA LYS A 107 10.02 9.34 -6.03
C LYS A 107 9.40 8.31 -5.09
N GLU A 108 8.82 7.24 -5.63
CA GLU A 108 8.25 6.15 -4.83
C GLU A 108 9.30 5.49 -3.92
N PHE A 109 10.50 5.23 -4.44
CA PHE A 109 11.61 4.72 -3.63
C PHE A 109 12.02 5.70 -2.52
N GLN A 110 12.13 6.99 -2.85
CA GLN A 110 12.48 8.02 -1.87
C GLN A 110 11.47 8.10 -0.73
N GLU A 111 10.18 8.08 -1.06
CA GLU A 111 9.09 8.10 -0.09
C GLU A 111 9.02 6.79 0.71
N GLY A 112 9.21 5.65 0.03
CA GLY A 112 9.16 4.32 0.65
C GLY A 112 10.27 4.06 1.65
N TYR A 113 11.47 4.61 1.42
CA TYR A 113 12.65 4.40 2.25
C TYR A 113 13.12 5.63 3.02
N ASP A 114 12.39 6.74 2.94
CA ASP A 114 12.75 8.04 3.56
C ASP A 114 14.21 8.45 3.23
N CYS A 115 14.58 8.37 1.96
CA CYS A 115 15.92 8.64 1.47
C CYS A 115 15.91 9.59 0.26
N LYS A 116 17.08 10.10 -0.10
CA LYS A 116 17.25 10.94 -1.29
C LYS A 116 18.19 10.25 -2.27
N PHE A 117 17.81 10.24 -3.54
CA PHE A 117 18.65 9.74 -4.62
C PHE A 117 19.21 10.89 -5.46
N ASP A 118 20.45 10.74 -5.91
CA ASP A 118 21.03 11.64 -6.90
C ASP A 118 20.70 11.13 -8.31
N LYS A 119 19.89 11.92 -9.02
CA LYS A 119 19.49 11.62 -10.42
C LYS A 119 20.69 11.49 -11.36
N LYS A 120 21.82 12.17 -11.04
CA LYS A 120 23.05 12.07 -11.85
C LYS A 120 23.65 10.68 -11.78
N ILE A 121 23.60 10.03 -10.61
CA ILE A 121 24.10 8.65 -10.48
C ILE A 121 23.28 7.71 -11.34
N LEU A 122 21.96 7.86 -11.35
CA LEU A 122 21.09 7.04 -12.19
C LEU A 122 21.37 7.21 -13.67
N ILE A 123 21.46 8.47 -14.16
CA ILE A 123 21.67 8.71 -15.59
C ILE A 123 23.07 8.26 -16.04
N ASN A 124 24.10 8.49 -15.23
CA ASN A 124 25.44 8.04 -15.55
C ASN A 124 25.52 6.50 -15.64
N ALA A 125 24.86 5.79 -14.71
CA ALA A 125 24.84 4.33 -14.78
C ALA A 125 24.12 3.79 -16.02
N ILE A 126 23.04 4.47 -16.47
CA ILE A 126 22.35 4.14 -17.72
C ILE A 126 23.24 4.46 -18.93
N GLU A 127 23.87 5.62 -18.93
CA GLU A 127 24.77 6.08 -20.00
C GLU A 127 25.95 5.11 -20.18
N ASP A 128 26.61 4.73 -19.08
CA ASP A 128 27.68 3.74 -19.09
C ASP A 128 27.23 2.41 -19.71
N GLY A 129 26.01 1.97 -19.41
CA GLY A 129 25.45 0.74 -19.97
C GLY A 129 25.00 0.81 -21.42
N LEU A 130 24.60 1.99 -21.90
CA LEU A 130 24.11 2.17 -23.27
C LEU A 130 25.20 2.54 -24.27
N ILE A 131 26.21 3.30 -23.84
CA ILE A 131 27.25 3.82 -24.73
C ILE A 131 28.49 2.92 -24.73
N ASN A 132 28.81 2.36 -23.57
CA ASN A 132 29.96 1.45 -23.46
C ASN A 132 29.46 0.01 -23.54
N ASP A 133 29.70 -0.67 -24.65
CA ASP A 133 29.39 -2.11 -24.87
C ASP A 133 30.03 -3.07 -23.84
N SER A 134 30.83 -2.53 -22.92
CA SER A 134 31.44 -3.25 -21.83
C SER A 134 30.60 -3.27 -20.58
N ILE A 135 29.71 -3.86 -20.69
CA ILE A 135 28.88 -4.46 -19.93
C ILE A 135 28.76 -4.70 -18.50
N ILE A 136 27.69 -4.22 -18.02
CA ILE A 136 26.97 -4.59 -16.81
C ILE A 136 26.81 -6.10 -16.84
N ASN A 137 27.45 -6.77 -15.92
CA ASN A 137 27.04 -8.12 -15.57
C ASN A 137 25.65 -8.03 -14.92
N ALA A 138 24.61 -8.24 -15.71
CA ALA A 138 23.24 -8.13 -15.27
C ALA A 138 22.94 -9.01 -14.03
N GLY A 139 23.59 -10.15 -13.91
CA GLY A 139 23.49 -11.04 -12.76
C GLY A 139 24.07 -10.40 -11.49
N GLU A 140 25.23 -9.80 -11.58
CA GLU A 140 25.86 -9.10 -10.46
C GLU A 140 25.06 -7.85 -10.05
N ALA A 141 24.67 -7.03 -11.02
CA ALA A 141 23.85 -5.85 -10.76
C ALA A 141 22.53 -6.20 -10.03
N ASN A 142 21.84 -7.25 -10.48
CA ASN A 142 20.62 -7.73 -9.84
C ASN A 142 20.88 -8.27 -8.43
N SER A 143 21.98 -9.01 -8.22
CA SER A 143 22.34 -9.52 -6.90
C SER A 143 22.63 -8.37 -5.93
N ARG A 144 23.43 -7.38 -6.34
CA ARG A 144 23.73 -6.19 -5.54
C ARG A 144 22.51 -5.35 -5.26
N PHE A 145 21.66 -5.14 -6.26
CA PHE A 145 20.39 -4.42 -6.07
C PHE A 145 19.54 -5.08 -5.00
N ARG A 146 19.36 -6.40 -5.05
CA ARG A 146 18.56 -7.14 -4.05
C ARG A 146 19.19 -7.08 -2.66
N GLU A 147 20.49 -7.20 -2.55
CA GLU A 147 21.21 -7.10 -1.27
C GLU A 147 20.97 -5.74 -0.60
N ILE A 148 21.14 -4.65 -1.38
CA ILE A 148 20.95 -3.29 -0.88
C ILE A 148 19.47 -3.06 -0.53
N LEU A 149 18.55 -3.51 -1.39
CA LEU A 149 17.11 -3.41 -1.16
C LEU A 149 16.69 -4.13 0.13
N ASN A 150 17.22 -5.33 0.37
CA ASN A 150 16.97 -6.05 1.62
C ASN A 150 17.49 -5.29 2.83
N THR A 151 18.67 -4.67 2.73
CA THR A 151 19.23 -3.85 3.79
C THR A 151 18.35 -2.63 4.09
N LEU A 152 17.86 -1.94 3.06
CA LEU A 152 16.94 -0.80 3.21
C LEU A 152 15.61 -1.24 3.83
N ASN A 153 15.07 -2.37 3.39
CA ASN A 153 13.85 -2.95 3.94
C ASN A 153 14.01 -3.26 5.44
N THR A 154 15.11 -3.90 5.84
CA THR A 154 15.38 -4.23 7.24
C THR A 154 15.47 -2.96 8.10
N LYS A 155 16.19 -1.94 7.63
CA LYS A 155 16.27 -0.64 8.34
C LYS A 155 14.92 0.03 8.47
N LYS A 156 14.11 0.02 7.39
CA LYS A 156 12.75 0.58 7.43
C LYS A 156 11.88 -0.14 8.46
N GLU A 157 11.90 -1.47 8.46
CA GLU A 157 11.15 -2.28 9.43
C GLU A 157 11.54 -1.98 10.87
N GLU A 158 12.82 -1.77 11.10
CA GLU A 158 13.34 -1.42 12.43
C GLU A 158 12.80 -0.06 12.90
N VAL A 159 12.91 0.96 12.06
CA VAL A 159 12.38 2.31 12.32
C VAL A 159 10.85 2.29 12.49
N ASP A 160 10.13 1.57 11.64
CA ASP A 160 8.68 1.45 11.73
C ASP A 160 8.25 0.72 13.00
N ARG A 161 8.99 -0.31 13.41
CA ARG A 161 8.76 -1.01 14.68
C ARG A 161 8.99 -0.10 15.88
N GLU A 162 10.07 0.68 15.91
CA GLU A 162 10.33 1.63 16.99
C GLU A 162 9.23 2.68 17.12
N LYS A 163 8.82 3.27 15.98
CA LYS A 163 7.70 4.23 15.94
C LYS A 163 6.39 3.59 16.42
N ALA A 164 6.14 2.35 16.03
CA ALA A 164 4.95 1.60 16.43
C ALA A 164 4.91 1.34 17.94
N VAL A 165 6.03 0.90 18.51
CA VAL A 165 6.15 0.67 19.97
C VAL A 165 5.95 1.97 20.75
N ALA A 166 6.55 3.07 20.28
CA ALA A 166 6.38 4.38 20.93
C ALA A 166 4.92 4.86 20.87
N ALA A 167 4.24 4.69 19.73
CA ALA A 167 2.83 5.04 19.59
C ALA A 167 1.95 4.18 20.52
N LEU A 168 2.20 2.87 20.59
CA LEU A 168 1.48 1.95 21.45
C LEU A 168 1.67 2.32 22.93
N ALA A 169 2.89 2.63 23.36
CA ALA A 169 3.17 3.03 24.73
C ALA A 169 2.48 4.35 25.12
N THR A 170 2.42 5.31 24.19
CA THR A 170 1.70 6.58 24.38
C THR A 170 0.21 6.34 24.59
N GLU A 171 -0.41 5.56 23.72
CA GLU A 171 -1.83 5.24 23.81
C GLU A 171 -2.16 4.41 25.04
N ALA A 172 -1.29 3.44 25.37
CA ALA A 172 -1.42 2.63 26.58
C ALA A 172 -1.40 3.47 27.86
N SER A 173 -0.55 4.47 27.92
CA SER A 173 -0.48 5.39 29.05
C SER A 173 -1.77 6.22 29.19
N ALA A 174 -2.28 6.74 28.08
CA ALA A 174 -3.53 7.52 28.06
C ALA A 174 -4.75 6.68 28.51
N ASN A 175 -4.79 5.39 28.15
CA ASN A 175 -5.90 4.49 28.41
C ASN A 175 -5.70 3.57 29.62
N LYS A 176 -4.57 3.74 30.35
CA LYS A 176 -4.22 2.92 31.52
C LYS A 176 -4.14 1.41 31.22
N TRP A 177 -3.70 1.05 30.03
CA TRP A 177 -3.49 -0.36 29.68
C TRP A 177 -2.30 -0.94 30.45
N VAL A 178 -2.39 -2.22 30.76
CA VAL A 178 -1.36 -2.95 31.52
C VAL A 178 -0.34 -3.53 30.54
N LYS A 179 0.93 -3.14 30.71
CA LYS A 179 2.02 -3.64 29.86
C LYS A 179 2.25 -5.14 30.11
N ILE A 180 2.29 -5.92 29.04
CA ILE A 180 2.71 -7.33 29.02
C ILE A 180 4.13 -7.44 28.43
N THR A 181 4.31 -6.93 27.21
CA THR A 181 5.62 -6.78 26.57
C THR A 181 5.71 -5.39 25.93
N ASP A 182 6.80 -5.06 25.23
CA ASP A 182 6.92 -3.78 24.51
C ASP A 182 5.89 -3.66 23.36
N ASN A 183 5.47 -4.79 22.80
CA ASN A 183 4.53 -4.85 21.69
C ASN A 183 3.12 -5.27 22.09
N LEU A 184 2.85 -5.44 23.38
CA LEU A 184 1.56 -5.98 23.86
C LEU A 184 1.16 -5.36 25.18
N TYR A 185 -0.07 -4.86 25.22
CA TYR A 185 -0.73 -4.35 26.42
C TYR A 185 -2.10 -5.02 26.59
N ALA A 186 -2.53 -5.22 27.83
CA ALA A 186 -3.87 -5.73 28.14
C ALA A 186 -4.79 -4.59 28.52
N ALA A 187 -6.09 -4.70 28.15
CA ALA A 187 -7.12 -3.84 28.71
C ALA A 187 -7.14 -3.95 30.25
N PRO A 188 -7.46 -2.88 30.98
CA PRO A 188 -7.65 -2.94 32.41
C PRO A 188 -8.91 -3.77 32.73
N GLN A 189 -8.70 -5.02 33.04
CA GLN A 189 -9.75 -6.01 33.32
C GLN A 189 -9.38 -6.83 34.54
N ALA A 190 -10.35 -7.19 35.36
CA ALA A 190 -10.16 -8.14 36.44
C ALA A 190 -9.74 -9.50 35.85
N LEU A 191 -8.66 -10.08 36.38
CA LEU A 191 -8.22 -11.38 35.96
C LEU A 191 -9.15 -12.46 36.53
N SER A 192 -9.49 -13.44 35.71
CA SER A 192 -10.17 -14.65 36.21
C SER A 192 -9.23 -15.36 37.20
N SER A 193 -9.81 -15.85 38.29
CA SER A 193 -9.10 -16.78 39.22
C SER A 193 -9.42 -18.24 38.92
N ALA A 194 -10.42 -18.50 38.06
CA ALA A 194 -10.85 -19.83 37.69
C ALA A 194 -10.12 -20.33 36.43
N GLY A 195 -10.01 -21.64 36.32
CA GLY A 195 -9.37 -22.32 35.19
C GLY A 195 -7.84 -22.45 35.29
N LYS A 196 -7.27 -23.36 34.51
CA LYS A 196 -5.83 -23.56 34.40
C LYS A 196 -5.20 -22.37 33.68
N LYS A 197 -4.08 -21.85 34.20
CA LYS A 197 -3.28 -20.88 33.48
C LYS A 197 -2.61 -21.53 32.27
N MET A 198 -2.61 -20.87 31.12
CA MET A 198 -2.01 -21.39 29.88
C MET A 198 -0.49 -21.37 29.98
N GLU A 199 0.12 -22.47 29.51
CA GLU A 199 1.57 -22.66 29.44
C GLU A 199 2.00 -23.07 28.02
N VAL A 200 3.27 -22.86 27.68
CA VAL A 200 3.82 -23.34 26.39
C VAL A 200 3.64 -24.86 26.28
N GLY A 201 3.13 -25.32 25.15
CA GLY A 201 2.82 -26.71 24.87
C GLY A 201 1.37 -27.11 25.17
N ASP A 202 0.60 -26.28 25.88
CA ASP A 202 -0.84 -26.54 26.05
C ASP A 202 -1.57 -26.45 24.68
N VAL A 203 -2.67 -27.19 24.60
CA VAL A 203 -3.57 -27.19 23.45
C VAL A 203 -4.95 -26.74 23.92
N THR A 204 -5.54 -25.79 23.21
CA THR A 204 -6.88 -25.27 23.48
C THR A 204 -7.57 -24.89 22.19
N SER A 205 -8.87 -24.60 22.23
CA SER A 205 -9.50 -23.85 21.14
C SER A 205 -9.33 -22.35 21.37
N ALA A 206 -9.25 -21.58 20.29
CA ALA A 206 -9.14 -20.13 20.38
C ALA A 206 -9.96 -19.44 19.28
N GLU A 207 -10.59 -18.33 19.62
CA GLU A 207 -11.15 -17.38 18.68
C GLU A 207 -10.40 -16.07 18.84
N ILE A 208 -9.76 -15.63 17.76
CA ILE A 208 -8.91 -14.44 17.74
C ILE A 208 -9.52 -13.44 16.77
N GLU A 209 -10.01 -12.32 17.29
CA GLU A 209 -10.50 -11.20 16.51
C GLU A 209 -9.46 -10.08 16.52
N ILE A 210 -9.09 -9.61 15.33
CA ILE A 210 -8.19 -8.48 15.12
C ILE A 210 -9.01 -7.33 14.53
N ALA A 211 -9.04 -6.18 15.22
CA ALA A 211 -9.79 -5.00 14.79
C ALA A 211 -8.96 -3.72 14.99
N THR A 212 -9.32 -2.63 14.31
CA THR A 212 -8.79 -1.30 14.64
C THR A 212 -9.42 -0.77 15.92
N LEU A 213 -8.88 0.30 16.49
CA LEU A 213 -9.47 0.93 17.69
C LEU A 213 -10.87 1.48 17.43
N GLU A 214 -11.15 1.90 16.19
CA GLU A 214 -12.47 2.39 15.75
C GLU A 214 -13.49 1.27 15.52
N GLY A 215 -13.07 0.00 15.68
CA GLY A 215 -13.95 -1.17 15.57
C GLY A 215 -14.04 -1.80 14.18
N ARG A 216 -13.23 -1.38 13.21
CA ARG A 216 -13.15 -2.07 11.91
C ARG A 216 -12.47 -3.42 12.10
N VAL A 217 -13.21 -4.49 11.92
CA VAL A 217 -12.68 -5.85 11.95
C VAL A 217 -11.75 -6.07 10.75
N ILE A 218 -10.54 -6.52 11.01
CA ILE A 218 -9.52 -6.84 10.00
C ILE A 218 -9.52 -8.32 9.71
N ASP A 219 -9.59 -9.15 10.77
CA ASP A 219 -9.49 -10.59 10.65
C ASP A 219 -10.17 -11.28 11.83
N ILE A 220 -10.72 -12.46 11.59
CA ILE A 220 -11.26 -13.36 12.63
C ILE A 220 -10.72 -14.75 12.35
N ARG A 221 -10.04 -15.33 13.33
CA ARG A 221 -9.39 -16.65 13.24
C ARG A 221 -9.93 -17.58 14.30
N PRO A 222 -11.02 -18.30 14.05
CA PRO A 222 -11.40 -19.41 14.88
C PRO A 222 -10.46 -20.59 14.65
N THR A 223 -10.03 -21.25 15.70
CA THR A 223 -9.24 -22.49 15.61
C THR A 223 -9.64 -23.45 16.69
N ASP A 224 -9.96 -24.68 16.32
CA ASP A 224 -10.34 -25.74 17.24
C ASP A 224 -9.12 -26.33 17.95
N THR A 225 -7.93 -26.15 17.37
CA THR A 225 -6.68 -26.65 17.92
C THR A 225 -5.62 -25.55 17.87
N PHE A 226 -5.42 -24.89 18.99
CA PHE A 226 -4.42 -23.86 19.20
C PHE A 226 -3.30 -24.39 20.09
N HIS A 227 -2.10 -24.54 19.52
CA HIS A 227 -0.90 -24.93 20.27
C HIS A 227 -0.20 -23.68 20.80
N VAL A 228 -0.22 -23.52 22.12
CA VAL A 228 0.40 -22.39 22.80
C VAL A 228 1.91 -22.40 22.58
N GLY A 229 2.44 -21.32 21.99
CA GLY A 229 3.86 -21.18 21.66
C GLY A 229 4.22 -21.46 20.20
N ASN A 230 3.39 -22.23 19.44
CA ASN A 230 3.72 -22.66 18.07
C ASN A 230 2.77 -22.15 17.00
N SER A 231 1.53 -21.78 17.35
CA SER A 231 0.49 -21.54 16.34
C SER A 231 0.47 -20.11 15.77
N TYR A 232 1.00 -19.12 16.49
CA TYR A 232 0.85 -17.70 16.10
C TYR A 232 2.06 -16.84 16.52
N PRO A 233 2.23 -15.64 15.88
CA PRO A 233 3.30 -14.71 16.20
C PRO A 233 3.32 -14.27 17.66
N GLY A 234 4.48 -13.80 18.13
CA GLY A 234 4.78 -13.44 19.50
C GLY A 234 3.67 -12.76 20.31
N PRO A 235 3.05 -11.62 19.83
CA PRO A 235 2.02 -10.94 20.60
C PRO A 235 0.79 -11.80 20.95
N VAL A 236 0.38 -12.70 20.06
CA VAL A 236 -0.75 -13.60 20.33
C VAL A 236 -0.35 -14.65 21.37
N THR A 237 0.80 -15.27 21.22
CA THR A 237 1.35 -16.21 22.19
C THR A 237 1.54 -15.54 23.56
N ASP A 238 2.15 -14.35 23.58
CA ASP A 238 2.36 -13.57 24.81
C ASP A 238 1.04 -13.26 25.53
N ALA A 239 0.00 -12.92 24.75
CA ALA A 239 -1.34 -12.67 25.29
C ALA A 239 -1.92 -13.92 25.94
N VAL A 240 -1.90 -15.06 25.21
CA VAL A 240 -2.44 -16.34 25.68
C VAL A 240 -1.74 -16.82 26.94
N LEU A 241 -0.42 -16.68 27.06
CA LEU A 241 0.35 -17.02 28.27
C LEU A 241 -0.05 -16.21 29.51
N THR A 242 -0.77 -15.09 29.35
CA THR A 242 -1.36 -14.34 30.47
C THR A 242 -2.78 -14.74 30.80
N MET A 243 -3.39 -15.63 30.01
CA MET A 243 -4.79 -16.04 30.10
C MET A 243 -4.96 -17.40 30.80
N ARG A 244 -6.21 -17.69 31.11
CA ARG A 244 -6.66 -18.99 31.66
C ARG A 244 -7.66 -19.63 30.70
N GLU A 245 -7.95 -20.88 30.92
CA GLU A 245 -9.04 -21.62 30.27
C GLU A 245 -10.35 -20.84 30.32
N ASP A 246 -11.14 -20.93 29.26
CA ASP A 246 -12.46 -20.29 29.12
C ASP A 246 -12.48 -18.77 29.32
N GLU A 247 -11.30 -18.13 29.29
CA GLU A 247 -11.17 -16.70 29.46
C GLU A 247 -11.32 -15.96 28.11
N LYS A 248 -12.00 -14.81 28.17
CA LYS A 248 -12.03 -13.84 27.07
C LYS A 248 -11.37 -12.54 27.51
N ARG A 249 -10.32 -12.12 26.79
CA ARG A 249 -9.60 -10.88 27.08
C ARG A 249 -9.32 -10.04 25.84
N THR A 250 -9.14 -8.76 26.10
CA THR A 250 -8.77 -7.78 25.09
C THR A 250 -7.35 -7.29 25.35
N PHE A 251 -6.58 -7.26 24.27
CA PHE A 251 -5.21 -6.76 24.25
C PHE A 251 -5.06 -5.72 23.13
N TYR A 252 -3.97 -4.99 23.18
CA TYR A 252 -3.60 -3.97 22.20
C TYR A 252 -2.17 -4.20 21.77
N THR A 253 -1.97 -4.14 20.48
CA THR A 253 -0.66 -4.39 19.84
C THR A 253 -0.52 -3.52 18.61
N THR A 254 0.61 -3.59 17.92
CA THR A 254 0.83 -2.85 16.69
C THR A 254 0.56 -3.73 15.46
N ALA A 255 0.16 -3.11 14.35
CA ALA A 255 -0.08 -3.85 13.11
C ALA A 255 1.14 -4.65 12.65
N PRO A 256 2.39 -4.12 12.66
CA PRO A 256 3.57 -4.91 12.30
C PRO A 256 3.84 -6.08 13.24
N ALA A 257 3.55 -5.95 14.53
CA ALA A 257 3.86 -7.00 15.51
C ALA A 257 3.00 -8.26 15.33
N VAL A 258 1.73 -8.11 14.93
CA VAL A 258 0.79 -9.24 14.78
C VAL A 258 0.63 -9.71 13.34
N MET A 259 0.92 -8.86 12.36
CA MET A 259 0.69 -9.13 10.94
C MET A 259 1.98 -9.16 10.10
N GLY A 260 3.14 -8.82 10.68
CA GLY A 260 4.35 -8.60 9.90
C GLY A 260 4.10 -7.56 8.81
N ARG A 261 4.63 -7.76 7.61
CA ARG A 261 4.42 -6.87 6.45
C ARG A 261 3.01 -6.94 5.85
N TYR A 262 2.19 -7.90 6.22
CA TYR A 262 0.83 -8.05 5.68
C TYR A 262 -0.09 -6.89 6.07
N TYR A 263 0.25 -6.07 7.07
CA TYR A 263 -0.55 -4.90 7.45
C TYR A 263 -0.77 -3.92 6.30
N GLU A 264 0.18 -3.79 5.37
CA GLU A 264 0.07 -2.90 4.21
C GLU A 264 -1.08 -3.30 3.27
N ARG A 265 -1.35 -4.61 3.13
CA ARG A 265 -2.47 -5.13 2.32
C ARG A 265 -3.85 -4.72 2.83
N TYR A 266 -3.93 -4.37 4.11
CA TYR A 266 -5.15 -3.91 4.76
C TYR A 266 -5.22 -2.38 4.89
N ASN A 267 -4.33 -1.64 4.17
CA ASN A 267 -4.21 -0.19 4.26
C ASN A 267 -4.01 0.31 5.72
N LEU A 268 -3.23 -0.42 6.49
CA LEU A 268 -2.86 -0.03 7.84
C LEU A 268 -1.50 0.69 7.82
N LYS A 269 -1.32 1.63 8.74
CA LYS A 269 -0.02 2.29 8.97
C LYS A 269 0.84 1.45 9.90
N PRO A 270 2.19 1.55 9.85
CA PRO A 270 3.07 0.88 10.81
C PRO A 270 2.70 1.20 12.26
N THR A 271 2.33 2.45 12.53
CA THR A 271 1.93 2.93 13.86
C THR A 271 0.48 2.62 14.23
N GLN A 272 -0.26 1.92 13.36
CA GLN A 272 -1.65 1.56 13.63
C GLN A 272 -1.72 0.58 14.79
N ILE A 273 -2.43 0.97 15.85
CA ILE A 273 -2.72 0.11 16.98
C ILE A 273 -3.92 -0.76 16.63
N LEU A 274 -3.80 -2.04 16.93
CA LEU A 274 -4.84 -3.03 16.75
C LEU A 274 -5.34 -3.53 18.11
N LYS A 275 -6.63 -3.72 18.17
CA LYS A 275 -7.34 -4.40 19.24
C LYS A 275 -7.37 -5.89 18.92
N LEU A 276 -6.84 -6.69 19.82
CA LEU A 276 -6.79 -8.14 19.76
C LEU A 276 -7.73 -8.70 20.82
N THR A 277 -8.85 -9.29 20.42
CA THR A 277 -9.77 -9.96 21.33
C THR A 277 -9.58 -11.46 21.21
N ILE A 278 -9.15 -12.09 22.30
CA ILE A 278 -8.90 -13.54 22.35
C ILE A 278 -9.91 -14.17 23.30
N LYS A 279 -10.59 -15.22 22.83
CA LYS A 279 -11.43 -16.11 23.62
C LYS A 279 -10.82 -17.51 23.56
N LEU A 280 -10.46 -18.06 24.69
CA LEU A 280 -9.99 -19.44 24.82
C LEU A 280 -11.13 -20.38 25.20
N GLY A 281 -11.02 -21.62 24.80
CA GLY A 281 -11.83 -22.71 25.32
C GLY A 281 -11.11 -23.46 26.43
N ALA A 282 -11.65 -24.64 26.81
CA ALA A 282 -11.01 -25.52 27.75
C ALA A 282 -9.67 -26.04 27.22
N ALA A 283 -8.66 -26.17 28.09
CA ALA A 283 -7.40 -26.79 27.73
C ALA A 283 -7.56 -28.27 27.53
N GLY A 284 -7.18 -28.79 26.37
CA GLY A 284 -7.01 -30.20 26.13
C GLY A 284 -5.61 -30.67 26.57
N ALA A 285 -5.45 -31.93 26.91
CA ALA A 285 -4.13 -32.51 27.08
C ALA A 285 -3.42 -32.47 25.70
N ALA A 286 -2.13 -32.08 25.68
CA ALA A 286 -1.32 -32.19 24.48
C ALA A 286 -1.40 -33.63 23.95
N ALA A 287 -1.78 -33.78 22.67
CA ALA A 287 -1.69 -35.09 22.05
C ALA A 287 -0.22 -35.56 22.13
N PRO A 288 0.06 -36.82 22.53
CA PRO A 288 1.42 -37.29 22.59
C PRO A 288 2.08 -37.10 21.21
N GLU A 289 3.27 -36.50 21.19
CA GLU A 289 4.07 -36.37 19.96
C GLU A 289 4.16 -37.74 19.29
N GLN A 290 3.62 -37.88 18.11
CA GLN A 290 3.86 -39.05 17.29
C GLN A 290 5.38 -39.10 17.03
N PRO A 291 6.05 -40.20 17.41
CA PRO A 291 7.47 -40.34 17.12
C PRO A 291 7.66 -40.22 15.60
N ALA A 292 8.60 -39.39 15.20
CA ALA A 292 8.98 -39.21 13.81
C ALA A 292 9.18 -40.62 13.19
N GLN A 293 8.37 -40.94 12.19
CA GLN A 293 8.58 -42.16 11.41
C GLN A 293 9.96 -42.02 10.78
N ALA A 294 10.89 -42.84 11.22
CA ALA A 294 12.18 -43.01 10.55
C ALA A 294 11.87 -43.54 9.15
N GLU A 295 12.18 -42.72 8.14
CA GLU A 295 12.20 -43.20 6.77
C GLU A 295 13.30 -44.25 6.64
N GLU A 296 12.90 -45.51 6.32
CA GLU A 296 13.77 -46.59 5.84
C GLU A 296 14.10 -46.35 4.34
#